data_0b68bf3cbb9876168eb0848144d6863f
#
_entry.id   0b68bf3cbb9876168eb0848144d6863f
#
_cell.length_a   1.000
_cell.length_b   1.000
_cell.length_c   1.000
_cell.angle_alpha   90.00
_cell.angle_beta   90.00
_cell.angle_gamma   90.00
#
_symmetry.space_group_name_H-M   'P 1'
#
loop_
_entity.id
_entity.type
_entity.pdbx_description
1 polymer ?
#
loop_
_entity_poly.entity_id
_entity_poly.type
_entity_poly.pdbx_seq_one_letter_code
_entity_poly.pdbx_strand_id
1 'polypeptide(L)'
;HRLKVGYSAWTNPFNGVKSYVSYQNTRFIVFWSKNPAPLISHLDYLKERNIDCYIQFSLNDYEKEHLERGVPPLHFRIDTFKRLVDKLGKGRVIWRFDPLLLTTDISPDKLLQKIENIGDQLQGYTEKLVFSFADILTYRKVKSNLEKNNIPYIDWTEEMMCDFARRLVQLNKKWNYQLATCGEKMSFDGVAHNHCIDDNLIIRLAYNDKTLMDFLKVKTYPMPTADIFGEIAELPNDAIILPNSQYATHGNNQDKGQRL
;
A
#
# COMPACT_ATOMS: atom_id res chain seq x y z
N HIS A 1 -3.44 20.35 7.68
CA HIS A 1 -2.81 21.49 8.37
C HIS A 1 -1.39 21.75 7.87
N ARG A 2 -0.46 20.76 7.89
CA ARG A 2 0.95 20.93 7.51
C ARG A 2 1.15 21.45 6.09
N LEU A 3 0.39 20.95 5.11
CA LEU A 3 0.41 21.47 3.74
C LEU A 3 -0.02 22.94 3.64
N LYS A 4 -0.99 23.39 4.49
CA LYS A 4 -1.40 24.78 4.54
C LYS A 4 -0.34 25.70 5.15
N VAL A 5 0.37 25.21 6.17
CA VAL A 5 1.51 25.91 6.79
C VAL A 5 2.74 25.91 5.89
N GLY A 6 2.87 24.92 5.00
CA GLY A 6 3.97 24.78 4.04
C GLY A 6 5.18 24.01 4.53
N TYR A 7 5.24 23.68 5.82
CA TYR A 7 6.34 22.90 6.40
C TYR A 7 5.92 22.11 7.65
N SER A 8 6.76 21.19 8.07
CA SER A 8 6.74 20.59 9.40
C SER A 8 8.11 20.57 10.03
N ALA A 9 8.16 20.66 11.36
CA ALA A 9 9.38 20.46 12.13
C ALA A 9 9.35 19.04 12.72
N TRP A 10 10.49 18.38 12.66
CA TRP A 10 10.74 17.10 13.31
C TRP A 10 11.97 17.25 14.22
N THR A 11 11.86 16.75 15.44
CA THR A 11 12.97 16.75 16.38
C THR A 11 13.50 15.33 16.48
N ASN A 12 14.78 15.14 16.18
CA ASN A 12 15.45 13.86 16.32
C ASN A 12 15.44 13.44 17.80
N PRO A 13 14.81 12.31 18.16
CA PRO A 13 14.68 11.89 19.56
C PRO A 13 16.03 11.49 20.21
N PHE A 14 17.07 11.23 19.40
CA PHE A 14 18.36 10.80 19.89
C PHE A 14 19.33 11.95 20.21
N ASN A 15 19.27 13.05 19.46
CA ASN A 15 20.21 14.15 19.60
C ASN A 15 19.52 15.52 19.75
N GLY A 16 18.19 15.58 19.77
CA GLY A 16 17.43 16.83 19.95
C GLY A 16 17.48 17.81 18.75
N VAL A 17 18.18 17.46 17.65
CA VAL A 17 18.30 18.33 16.49
C VAL A 17 16.95 18.48 15.80
N LYS A 18 16.55 19.73 15.54
CA LYS A 18 15.35 20.04 14.77
C LYS A 18 15.65 20.07 13.28
N SER A 19 14.87 19.32 12.52
CA SER A 19 14.88 19.34 11.05
C SER A 19 13.54 19.88 10.55
N TYR A 20 13.57 20.60 9.44
CA TYR A 20 12.37 21.16 8.80
C TYR A 20 12.17 20.51 7.45
N VAL A 21 10.95 20.03 7.21
CA VAL A 21 10.56 19.47 5.92
C VAL A 21 9.60 20.44 5.25
N SER A 22 9.99 20.98 4.11
CA SER A 22 9.14 21.86 3.28
C SER A 22 8.20 21.02 2.44
N TYR A 23 6.94 21.48 2.34
CA TYR A 23 5.91 20.90 1.45
C TYR A 23 5.65 21.76 0.20
N GLN A 24 6.48 22.78 -0.04
CA GLN A 24 6.28 23.72 -1.14
C GLN A 24 6.32 23.03 -2.51
N ASN A 25 7.19 22.06 -2.68
CA ASN A 25 7.39 21.32 -3.94
C ASN A 25 6.72 19.95 -3.93
N THR A 26 5.76 19.71 -3.02
CA THR A 26 5.04 18.44 -2.97
C THR A 26 4.17 18.27 -4.22
N ARG A 27 4.38 17.19 -4.94
CA ARG A 27 3.64 16.83 -6.16
C ARG A 27 2.82 15.57 -6.00
N PHE A 28 3.27 14.66 -5.13
CA PHE A 28 2.60 13.38 -4.89
C PHE A 28 2.63 13.03 -3.40
N ILE A 29 1.53 12.46 -2.90
CA ILE A 29 1.43 12.02 -1.50
C ILE A 29 0.93 10.58 -1.46
N VAL A 30 1.63 9.73 -0.73
CA VAL A 30 1.17 8.39 -0.38
C VAL A 30 0.61 8.43 1.04
N PHE A 31 -0.69 8.18 1.16
CA PHE A 31 -1.34 8.07 2.45
C PHE A 31 -1.39 6.61 2.90
N TRP A 32 -1.11 6.38 4.16
CA TRP A 32 -1.24 5.07 4.78
C TRP A 32 -2.11 5.18 6.02
N SER A 33 -3.27 4.53 6.01
CA SER A 33 -4.24 4.67 7.10
C SER A 33 -5.14 3.44 7.26
N LYS A 34 -5.55 3.19 8.51
CA LYS A 34 -6.64 2.26 8.87
C LYS A 34 -8.01 2.93 8.88
N ASN A 35 -8.04 4.27 8.89
CA ASN A 35 -9.25 5.08 8.81
C ASN A 35 -9.00 6.34 7.98
N PRO A 36 -9.01 6.25 6.66
CA PRO A 36 -8.83 7.41 5.79
C PRO A 36 -10.12 8.24 5.56
N ALA A 37 -11.24 7.93 6.22
CA ALA A 37 -12.50 8.68 6.05
C ALA A 37 -12.34 10.20 6.20
N PRO A 38 -11.57 10.73 7.19
CA PRO A 38 -11.36 12.17 7.31
C PRO A 38 -10.63 12.81 6.13
N LEU A 39 -9.90 12.01 5.33
CA LEU A 39 -9.18 12.51 4.17
C LEU A 39 -10.11 12.90 3.01
N ILE A 40 -11.30 12.29 2.91
CA ILE A 40 -12.23 12.48 1.80
C ILE A 40 -12.54 13.98 1.57
N SER A 41 -12.77 14.73 2.64
CA SER A 41 -13.08 16.17 2.57
C SER A 41 -11.88 17.04 2.16
N HIS A 42 -10.67 16.48 2.12
CA HIS A 42 -9.44 17.19 1.79
C HIS A 42 -8.89 16.85 0.40
N LEU A 43 -9.47 15.88 -0.31
CA LEU A 43 -8.98 15.45 -1.61
C LEU A 43 -9.11 16.55 -2.67
N ASP A 44 -10.17 17.34 -2.65
CA ASP A 44 -10.35 18.47 -3.57
C ASP A 44 -9.26 19.52 -3.38
N TYR A 45 -8.87 19.79 -2.13
CA TYR A 45 -7.75 20.70 -1.83
C TYR A 45 -6.41 20.21 -2.41
N LEU A 46 -6.16 18.90 -2.45
CA LEU A 46 -4.97 18.35 -3.10
C LEU A 46 -5.03 18.56 -4.61
N LYS A 47 -6.18 18.29 -5.21
CA LYS A 47 -6.42 18.46 -6.64
C LYS A 47 -6.23 19.92 -7.09
N GLU A 48 -6.77 20.87 -6.34
CA GLU A 48 -6.61 22.32 -6.59
C GLU A 48 -5.14 22.77 -6.55
N ARG A 49 -4.30 22.06 -5.80
CA ARG A 49 -2.86 22.31 -5.70
C ARG A 49 -2.02 21.50 -6.67
N ASN A 50 -2.64 20.74 -7.57
CA ASN A 50 -1.97 19.80 -8.46
C ASN A 50 -1.08 18.79 -7.70
N ILE A 51 -1.52 18.35 -6.52
CA ILE A 51 -0.87 17.30 -5.73
C ILE A 51 -1.65 16.01 -5.95
N ASP A 52 -1.01 15.05 -6.59
CA ASP A 52 -1.61 13.74 -6.82
C ASP A 52 -1.40 12.81 -5.61
N CYS A 53 -2.15 11.71 -5.53
CA CYS A 53 -2.02 10.79 -4.42
C CYS A 53 -2.55 9.38 -4.71
N TYR A 54 -2.09 8.43 -3.90
CA TYR A 54 -2.77 7.16 -3.68
C TYR A 54 -2.85 6.82 -2.20
N ILE A 55 -3.74 5.91 -1.86
CA ILE A 55 -4.01 5.52 -0.47
C ILE A 55 -3.68 4.05 -0.29
N GLN A 56 -2.82 3.73 0.66
CA GLN A 56 -2.64 2.39 1.21
C GLN A 56 -3.60 2.24 2.38
N PHE A 57 -4.70 1.54 2.16
CA PHE A 57 -5.74 1.37 3.15
C PHE A 57 -5.56 0.01 3.86
N SER A 58 -5.07 0.04 5.11
CA SER A 58 -5.00 -1.16 5.95
C SER A 58 -6.41 -1.53 6.41
N LEU A 59 -7.04 -2.42 5.67
CA LEU A 59 -8.40 -2.91 5.89
C LEU A 59 -8.34 -4.37 6.30
N ASN A 60 -8.11 -4.60 7.60
CA ASN A 60 -8.12 -5.89 8.25
C ASN A 60 -9.50 -6.17 8.85
N ASP A 61 -9.77 -7.43 9.21
CA ASP A 61 -10.96 -7.82 9.97
C ASP A 61 -10.56 -8.49 11.30
N TYR A 62 -10.22 -7.65 12.27
CA TYR A 62 -9.90 -8.07 13.64
C TYR A 62 -10.92 -7.51 14.65
N GLU A 63 -12.12 -7.18 14.18
CA GLU A 63 -13.15 -6.55 14.99
C GLU A 63 -13.65 -7.48 16.11
N LYS A 64 -13.93 -8.74 15.77
CA LYS A 64 -14.41 -9.75 16.72
C LYS A 64 -13.38 -10.09 17.79
N GLU A 65 -12.10 -10.01 17.45
CA GLU A 65 -10.99 -10.28 18.35
C GLU A 65 -10.53 -9.04 19.12
N HIS A 66 -11.13 -7.89 18.88
CA HIS A 66 -10.83 -6.61 19.54
C HIS A 66 -9.35 -6.18 19.47
N LEU A 67 -8.64 -6.58 18.40
CA LEU A 67 -7.21 -6.32 18.27
C LEU A 67 -6.89 -4.92 17.77
N GLU A 68 -7.79 -4.29 17.02
CA GLU A 68 -7.61 -2.95 16.43
C GLU A 68 -8.50 -1.93 17.15
N ARG A 69 -8.14 -1.58 18.38
CA ARG A 69 -8.92 -0.60 19.17
C ARG A 69 -8.92 0.78 18.52
N GLY A 70 -10.09 1.42 18.47
CA GLY A 70 -10.27 2.77 17.90
C GLY A 70 -10.34 2.82 16.36
N VAL A 71 -10.32 1.67 15.70
CA VAL A 71 -10.59 1.59 14.25
C VAL A 71 -12.11 1.46 14.06
N PRO A 72 -12.72 2.18 13.09
CA PRO A 72 -14.15 2.06 12.83
C PRO A 72 -14.58 0.65 12.42
N PRO A 73 -15.86 0.29 12.57
CA PRO A 73 -16.39 -1.02 12.17
C PRO A 73 -16.05 -1.36 10.70
N LEU A 74 -15.92 -2.65 10.40
CA LEU A 74 -15.50 -3.14 9.10
C LEU A 74 -16.40 -2.64 7.96
N HIS A 75 -17.71 -2.71 8.13
CA HIS A 75 -18.67 -2.24 7.12
C HIS A 75 -18.49 -0.75 6.77
N PHE A 76 -18.23 0.09 7.78
CA PHE A 76 -17.93 1.51 7.57
C PHE A 76 -16.61 1.73 6.82
N ARG A 77 -15.59 0.93 7.10
CA ARG A 77 -14.29 1.00 6.41
C ARG A 77 -14.40 0.55 4.96
N ILE A 78 -15.20 -0.49 4.68
CA ILE A 78 -15.51 -0.94 3.31
C ILE A 78 -16.25 0.16 2.53
N ASP A 79 -17.26 0.79 3.13
CA ASP A 79 -17.95 1.94 2.51
C ASP A 79 -16.97 3.09 2.25
N THR A 80 -16.12 3.40 3.22
CA THR A 80 -15.07 4.41 3.05
C THR A 80 -14.12 4.09 1.90
N PHE A 81 -13.74 2.81 1.74
CA PHE A 81 -12.90 2.36 0.64
C PHE A 81 -13.55 2.65 -0.72
N LYS A 82 -14.82 2.25 -0.87
CA LYS A 82 -15.59 2.48 -2.10
C LYS A 82 -15.74 3.96 -2.43
N ARG A 83 -16.10 4.78 -1.45
CA ARG A 83 -16.20 6.25 -1.61
C ARG A 83 -14.87 6.90 -2.00
N LEU A 84 -13.75 6.42 -1.50
CA LEU A 84 -12.43 6.89 -1.91
C LEU A 84 -12.12 6.50 -3.36
N VAL A 85 -12.48 5.29 -3.77
CA VAL A 85 -12.33 4.84 -5.17
C VAL A 85 -13.21 5.67 -6.10
N ASP A 86 -14.47 5.93 -5.72
CA ASP A 86 -15.38 6.78 -6.51
C ASP A 86 -14.83 8.20 -6.69
N LYS A 87 -14.13 8.73 -5.68
CA LYS A 87 -13.56 10.09 -5.73
C LYS A 87 -12.20 10.17 -6.41
N LEU A 88 -11.33 9.17 -6.22
CA LEU A 88 -9.97 9.18 -6.74
C LEU A 88 -9.79 8.42 -8.06
N GLY A 89 -10.67 7.48 -8.34
CA GLY A 89 -10.56 6.53 -9.45
C GLY A 89 -9.95 5.20 -9.04
N LYS A 90 -10.19 4.18 -9.86
CA LYS A 90 -9.64 2.83 -9.69
C LYS A 90 -8.11 2.85 -9.69
N GLY A 91 -7.51 1.93 -8.92
CA GLY A 91 -6.05 1.79 -8.81
C GLY A 91 -5.39 2.81 -7.89
N ARG A 92 -6.14 3.77 -7.32
CA ARG A 92 -5.61 4.77 -6.38
C ARG A 92 -5.86 4.44 -4.91
N VAL A 93 -6.63 3.40 -4.63
CA VAL A 93 -6.84 2.89 -3.27
C VAL A 93 -6.41 1.43 -3.24
N ILE A 94 -5.33 1.16 -2.54
CA ILE A 94 -4.71 -0.16 -2.44
C ILE A 94 -5.18 -0.81 -1.16
N TRP A 95 -5.77 -1.99 -1.29
CA TRP A 95 -6.13 -2.78 -0.13
C TRP A 95 -4.91 -3.44 0.48
N ARG A 96 -4.73 -3.24 1.79
CA ARG A 96 -3.70 -3.92 2.58
C ARG A 96 -4.37 -4.74 3.66
N PHE A 97 -4.09 -6.04 3.69
CA PHE A 97 -4.37 -6.88 4.85
C PHE A 97 -3.04 -7.09 5.60
N ASP A 98 -2.74 -6.19 6.52
CA ASP A 98 -1.40 -6.02 7.06
C ASP A 98 -1.44 -5.58 8.54
N PRO A 99 -0.89 -6.43 9.44
CA PRO A 99 -0.33 -7.76 9.21
C PRO A 99 -1.35 -8.91 9.31
N LEU A 100 -0.98 -10.09 8.78
CA LEU A 100 -1.64 -11.36 9.04
C LEU A 100 -1.17 -11.87 10.42
N LEU A 101 -2.02 -11.77 11.42
CA LEU A 101 -1.71 -12.15 12.81
C LEU A 101 -2.38 -13.48 13.16
N LEU A 102 -1.59 -14.44 13.62
CA LEU A 102 -2.11 -15.70 14.18
C LEU A 102 -2.23 -15.61 15.70
N THR A 103 -3.33 -16.14 16.21
CA THR A 103 -3.57 -16.33 17.63
C THR A 103 -4.19 -17.70 17.84
N THR A 104 -4.43 -18.10 19.08
CA THR A 104 -5.21 -19.33 19.37
C THR A 104 -6.62 -19.29 18.75
N ASP A 105 -7.17 -18.09 18.57
CA ASP A 105 -8.51 -17.89 18.01
C ASP A 105 -8.52 -17.56 16.53
N ILE A 106 -7.37 -17.21 15.95
CA ILE A 106 -7.21 -16.84 14.54
C ILE A 106 -6.25 -17.80 13.86
N SER A 107 -6.80 -18.81 13.22
CA SER A 107 -6.04 -19.76 12.38
C SER A 107 -5.82 -19.21 10.97
N PRO A 108 -4.91 -19.82 10.17
CA PRO A 108 -4.78 -19.51 8.74
C PRO A 108 -6.10 -19.58 7.97
N ASP A 109 -6.96 -20.58 8.28
CA ASP A 109 -8.27 -20.72 7.65
C ASP A 109 -9.19 -19.54 7.94
N LYS A 110 -9.23 -19.10 9.20
CA LYS A 110 -10.00 -17.91 9.59
C LYS A 110 -9.49 -16.65 8.90
N LEU A 111 -8.17 -16.49 8.74
CA LEU A 111 -7.62 -15.37 8.01
C LEU A 111 -8.02 -15.37 6.54
N LEU A 112 -7.99 -16.54 5.87
CA LEU A 112 -8.47 -16.66 4.49
C LEU A 112 -9.95 -16.32 4.37
N GLN A 113 -10.81 -16.77 5.31
CA GLN A 113 -12.23 -16.41 5.33
C GLN A 113 -12.46 -14.91 5.50
N LYS A 114 -11.66 -14.25 6.37
CA LYS A 114 -11.71 -12.79 6.57
C LYS A 114 -11.29 -12.04 5.30
N ILE A 115 -10.22 -12.48 4.65
CA ILE A 115 -9.76 -11.94 3.37
C ILE A 115 -10.84 -12.17 2.30
N GLU A 116 -11.44 -13.34 2.24
CA GLU A 116 -12.50 -13.67 1.31
C GLU A 116 -13.71 -12.73 1.46
N ASN A 117 -14.18 -12.56 2.69
CA ASN A 117 -15.30 -11.66 2.97
C ASN A 117 -15.04 -10.21 2.55
N ILE A 118 -13.82 -9.70 2.78
CA ILE A 118 -13.45 -8.34 2.35
C ILE A 118 -13.27 -8.29 0.83
N GLY A 119 -12.56 -9.25 0.26
CA GLY A 119 -12.26 -9.30 -1.16
C GLY A 119 -13.50 -9.34 -2.04
N ASP A 120 -14.52 -10.12 -1.64
CA ASP A 120 -15.81 -10.17 -2.33
C ASP A 120 -16.51 -8.81 -2.33
N GLN A 121 -16.43 -8.07 -1.25
CA GLN A 121 -17.03 -6.74 -1.13
C GLN A 121 -16.25 -5.65 -1.87
N LEU A 122 -14.94 -5.85 -2.08
CA LEU A 122 -14.05 -4.91 -2.80
C LEU A 122 -13.90 -5.25 -4.29
N GLN A 123 -14.56 -6.30 -4.78
CA GLN A 123 -14.50 -6.66 -6.19
C GLN A 123 -14.96 -5.51 -7.08
N GLY A 124 -14.11 -5.15 -8.05
CA GLY A 124 -14.34 -4.00 -8.92
C GLY A 124 -13.89 -2.65 -8.36
N TYR A 125 -13.51 -2.57 -7.07
CA TYR A 125 -13.01 -1.35 -6.42
C TYR A 125 -11.51 -1.33 -6.25
N THR A 126 -10.85 -2.48 -6.09
CA THR A 126 -9.39 -2.56 -6.01
C THR A 126 -8.81 -3.45 -7.09
N GLU A 127 -7.55 -3.23 -7.43
CA GLU A 127 -6.77 -4.03 -8.37
C GLU A 127 -5.69 -4.84 -7.65
N LYS A 128 -5.43 -4.53 -6.37
CA LYS A 128 -4.27 -5.04 -5.65
C LYS A 128 -4.58 -5.32 -4.20
N LEU A 129 -4.13 -6.49 -3.73
CA LEU A 129 -4.06 -6.85 -2.31
C LEU A 129 -2.59 -6.96 -1.89
N VAL A 130 -2.19 -6.16 -0.93
CA VAL A 130 -0.88 -6.26 -0.27
C VAL A 130 -1.07 -6.86 1.10
N PHE A 131 -0.25 -7.84 1.46
CA PHE A 131 -0.29 -8.46 2.78
C PHE A 131 1.11 -8.64 3.37
N SER A 132 1.19 -8.81 4.68
CA SER A 132 2.43 -9.17 5.36
C SER A 132 2.14 -10.15 6.48
N PHE A 133 3.06 -11.06 6.75
CA PHE A 133 2.98 -11.94 7.91
C PHE A 133 3.45 -11.19 9.16
N ALA A 134 2.79 -11.40 10.29
CA ALA A 134 3.17 -10.76 11.54
C ALA A 134 4.47 -11.38 12.07
N ASP A 135 5.56 -10.64 12.03
CA ASP A 135 6.83 -11.00 12.67
C ASP A 135 6.85 -10.45 14.10
N ILE A 136 6.23 -11.19 15.02
CA ILE A 136 6.05 -10.74 16.41
C ILE A 136 7.38 -10.70 17.15
N LEU A 137 8.30 -11.60 16.83
CA LEU A 137 9.60 -11.68 17.49
C LEU A 137 10.47 -10.45 17.18
N THR A 138 10.39 -9.94 15.96
CA THR A 138 11.14 -8.74 15.54
C THR A 138 10.51 -7.45 16.10
N TYR A 139 9.17 -7.39 16.17
CA TYR A 139 8.46 -6.18 16.61
C TYR A 139 8.14 -6.21 18.11
N ARG A 140 9.15 -5.95 18.95
CA ARG A 140 9.05 -5.97 20.43
C ARG A 140 7.83 -5.25 20.98
N LYS A 141 7.41 -4.12 20.38
CA LYS A 141 6.24 -3.36 20.82
C LYS A 141 4.94 -4.14 20.59
N VAL A 142 4.83 -4.84 19.46
CA VAL A 142 3.67 -5.70 19.16
C VAL A 142 3.62 -6.84 20.16
N LYS A 143 4.73 -7.55 20.35
CA LYS A 143 4.87 -8.62 21.34
C LYS A 143 4.43 -8.15 22.73
N SER A 144 5.01 -7.04 23.22
CA SER A 144 4.67 -6.48 24.54
C SER A 144 3.19 -6.11 24.66
N ASN A 145 2.57 -5.61 23.60
CA ASN A 145 1.14 -5.28 23.62
C ASN A 145 0.26 -6.54 23.66
N LEU A 146 0.60 -7.59 22.94
CA LEU A 146 -0.12 -8.87 22.98
C LEU A 146 -0.02 -9.51 24.36
N GLU A 147 1.19 -9.56 24.95
CA GLU A 147 1.44 -10.09 26.28
C GLU A 147 0.68 -9.31 27.37
N LYS A 148 0.70 -7.97 27.34
CA LYS A 148 -0.02 -7.12 28.30
C LYS A 148 -1.54 -7.27 28.24
N ASN A 149 -2.08 -7.66 27.09
CA ASN A 149 -3.50 -7.90 26.92
C ASN A 149 -3.87 -9.40 27.02
N ASN A 150 -2.93 -10.26 27.44
CA ASN A 150 -3.11 -11.71 27.56
C ASN A 150 -3.64 -12.34 26.25
N ILE A 151 -3.13 -11.90 25.11
CA ILE A 151 -3.49 -12.44 23.79
C ILE A 151 -2.41 -13.43 23.40
N PRO A 152 -2.68 -14.75 23.45
CA PRO A 152 -1.74 -15.75 23.01
C PRO A 152 -1.60 -15.69 21.49
N TYR A 153 -0.37 -15.57 21.00
CA TYR A 153 -0.06 -15.49 19.58
C TYR A 153 0.71 -16.73 19.12
N ILE A 154 0.69 -16.95 17.83
CA ILE A 154 1.41 -18.02 17.15
C ILE A 154 2.29 -17.38 16.10
N ASP A 155 3.58 -17.72 16.07
CA ASP A 155 4.48 -17.24 15.02
C ASP A 155 4.26 -18.04 13.73
N TRP A 156 4.41 -17.36 12.60
CA TRP A 156 4.38 -17.99 11.30
C TRP A 156 5.66 -18.79 11.06
N THR A 157 5.53 -20.05 10.65
CA THR A 157 6.64 -20.81 10.08
C THR A 157 6.70 -20.60 8.57
N GLU A 158 7.86 -20.85 7.96
CA GLU A 158 8.01 -20.74 6.50
C GLU A 158 7.04 -21.68 5.76
N GLU A 159 6.82 -22.89 6.27
CA GLU A 159 5.85 -23.82 5.70
C GLU A 159 4.42 -23.27 5.74
N MET A 160 4.01 -22.70 6.89
CA MET A 160 2.69 -22.08 7.02
C MET A 160 2.52 -20.89 6.08
N MET A 161 3.55 -20.06 5.92
CA MET A 161 3.54 -18.92 5.00
C MET A 161 3.38 -19.40 3.55
N CYS A 162 4.12 -20.42 3.14
CA CYS A 162 4.02 -21.01 1.79
C CYS A 162 2.63 -21.61 1.52
N ASP A 163 2.08 -22.38 2.46
CA ASP A 163 0.73 -22.94 2.33
C ASP A 163 -0.33 -21.86 2.25
N PHE A 164 -0.25 -20.87 3.13
CA PHE A 164 -1.19 -19.75 3.14
C PHE A 164 -1.14 -18.96 1.84
N ALA A 165 0.05 -18.60 1.35
CA ALA A 165 0.23 -17.87 0.10
C ALA A 165 -0.33 -18.65 -1.09
N ARG A 166 -0.05 -19.95 -1.18
CA ARG A 166 -0.59 -20.84 -2.22
C ARG A 166 -2.13 -20.85 -2.20
N ARG A 167 -2.74 -20.99 -1.03
CA ARG A 167 -4.20 -20.98 -0.86
C ARG A 167 -4.81 -19.63 -1.17
N LEU A 168 -4.14 -18.53 -0.81
CA LEU A 168 -4.58 -17.18 -1.16
C LEU A 168 -4.53 -16.95 -2.68
N VAL A 169 -3.50 -17.45 -3.37
CA VAL A 169 -3.42 -17.41 -4.84
C VAL A 169 -4.60 -18.17 -5.48
N GLN A 170 -4.99 -19.34 -4.94
CA GLN A 170 -6.16 -20.07 -5.43
C GLN A 170 -7.46 -19.29 -5.18
N LEU A 171 -7.62 -18.73 -3.99
CA LEU A 171 -8.77 -17.91 -3.63
C LEU A 171 -8.88 -16.69 -4.56
N ASN A 172 -7.76 -16.04 -4.86
CA ASN A 172 -7.68 -14.84 -5.68
C ASN A 172 -8.11 -15.04 -7.14
N LYS A 173 -8.20 -16.28 -7.63
CA LYS A 173 -8.66 -16.55 -9.00
C LYS A 173 -10.06 -15.98 -9.29
N LYS A 174 -10.89 -15.79 -8.25
CA LYS A 174 -12.22 -15.21 -8.39
C LYS A 174 -12.21 -13.68 -8.55
N TRP A 175 -11.18 -13.00 -8.06
CA TRP A 175 -11.07 -11.54 -8.11
C TRP A 175 -10.05 -11.04 -9.11
N ASN A 176 -9.02 -11.83 -9.36
CA ASN A 176 -7.87 -11.51 -10.22
C ASN A 176 -7.13 -10.24 -9.75
N TYR A 177 -6.95 -10.07 -8.43
CA TYR A 177 -6.13 -9.00 -7.88
C TYR A 177 -4.64 -9.29 -8.09
N GLN A 178 -3.83 -8.24 -8.24
CA GLN A 178 -2.40 -8.37 -8.07
C GLN A 178 -2.11 -8.64 -6.59
N LEU A 179 -1.63 -9.84 -6.28
CA LEU A 179 -1.18 -10.17 -4.93
C LEU A 179 0.26 -9.71 -4.74
N ALA A 180 0.55 -9.11 -3.59
CA ALA A 180 1.91 -8.70 -3.25
C ALA A 180 2.17 -8.76 -1.75
N THR A 181 3.41 -9.05 -1.36
CA THR A 181 3.86 -8.97 0.04
C THR A 181 4.64 -7.68 0.28
N CYS A 182 4.66 -7.24 1.54
CA CYS A 182 5.43 -6.08 1.97
C CYS A 182 6.36 -6.47 3.11
N GLY A 183 7.68 -6.29 2.89
CA GLY A 183 8.68 -6.56 3.92
C GLY A 183 9.11 -8.02 4.07
N GLU A 184 8.56 -8.92 3.27
CA GLU A 184 8.90 -10.34 3.29
C GLU A 184 10.21 -10.60 2.54
N LYS A 185 11.03 -11.52 3.08
CA LYS A 185 12.24 -12.01 2.41
C LYS A 185 11.96 -13.17 1.48
N MET A 186 10.94 -13.96 1.80
CA MET A 186 10.54 -15.13 1.03
C MET A 186 9.75 -14.70 -0.21
N SER A 187 9.97 -15.43 -1.29
CA SER A 187 9.19 -15.33 -2.52
C SER A 187 8.12 -16.41 -2.56
N PHE A 188 6.93 -16.07 -3.02
CA PHE A 188 5.80 -16.98 -3.17
C PHE A 188 5.31 -16.96 -4.60
N ASP A 189 5.03 -18.13 -5.17
CA ASP A 189 4.53 -18.25 -6.54
C ASP A 189 3.21 -17.49 -6.70
N GLY A 190 3.12 -16.63 -7.71
CA GLY A 190 1.94 -15.80 -7.98
C GLY A 190 1.78 -14.59 -7.06
N VAL A 191 2.78 -14.27 -6.25
CA VAL A 191 2.78 -13.10 -5.35
C VAL A 191 4.03 -12.25 -5.62
N ALA A 192 3.83 -10.98 -5.89
CA ALA A 192 4.91 -10.03 -6.12
C ALA A 192 5.51 -9.51 -4.80
N HIS A 193 6.73 -9.01 -4.84
CA HIS A 193 7.25 -8.17 -3.76
C HIS A 193 6.81 -6.72 -3.99
N ASN A 194 6.28 -6.08 -2.95
CA ASN A 194 5.85 -4.69 -2.99
C ASN A 194 6.83 -3.80 -2.22
N HIS A 195 7.13 -2.64 -2.79
CA HIS A 195 7.81 -1.60 -2.04
C HIS A 195 6.85 -0.95 -1.04
N CYS A 196 7.36 -0.48 0.11
CA CYS A 196 6.52 0.25 1.08
C CYS A 196 5.88 1.48 0.44
N ILE A 197 6.59 2.16 -0.46
CA ILE A 197 6.07 3.14 -1.41
C ILE A 197 6.23 2.53 -2.79
N ASP A 198 5.11 2.30 -3.48
CA ASP A 198 5.07 1.69 -4.80
C ASP A 198 5.35 2.76 -5.86
N ASP A 199 6.61 2.85 -6.25
CA ASP A 199 7.10 3.79 -7.26
C ASP A 199 6.53 3.49 -8.66
N ASN A 200 6.33 2.21 -9.00
CA ASN A 200 5.67 1.82 -10.26
C ASN A 200 4.23 2.35 -10.30
N LEU A 201 3.53 2.29 -9.17
CA LEU A 201 2.19 2.85 -9.08
C LEU A 201 2.21 4.38 -9.21
N ILE A 202 3.17 5.06 -8.58
CA ILE A 202 3.33 6.52 -8.73
C ILE A 202 3.56 6.88 -10.19
N ILE A 203 4.48 6.16 -10.87
CA ILE A 203 4.77 6.37 -12.28
C ILE A 203 3.50 6.19 -13.12
N ARG A 204 2.76 5.09 -12.93
CA ARG A 204 1.51 4.82 -13.65
C ARG A 204 0.47 5.94 -13.46
N LEU A 205 0.34 6.45 -12.23
CA LEU A 205 -0.68 7.44 -11.89
C LEU A 205 -0.33 8.87 -12.30
N ALA A 206 0.94 9.21 -12.34
CA ALA A 206 1.43 10.57 -12.54
C ALA A 206 2.47 10.68 -13.67
N TYR A 207 2.43 9.81 -14.67
CA TYR A 207 3.40 9.76 -15.78
C TYR A 207 3.56 11.09 -16.49
N ASN A 208 2.49 11.88 -16.58
CA ASN A 208 2.50 13.20 -17.24
C ASN A 208 3.17 14.30 -16.41
N ASP A 209 3.49 14.04 -15.14
CA ASP A 209 4.22 14.98 -14.29
C ASP A 209 5.73 14.85 -14.52
N LYS A 210 6.24 15.60 -15.50
CA LYS A 210 7.65 15.54 -15.90
C LYS A 210 8.60 15.78 -14.72
N THR A 211 8.29 16.74 -13.84
CA THR A 211 9.13 17.03 -12.67
C THR A 211 9.21 15.85 -11.70
N LEU A 212 8.08 15.16 -11.49
CA LEU A 212 8.04 13.97 -10.67
C LEU A 212 8.78 12.80 -11.33
N MET A 213 8.63 12.62 -12.65
CA MET A 213 9.35 11.59 -13.39
C MET A 213 10.86 11.83 -13.39
N ASP A 214 11.31 13.07 -13.56
CA ASP A 214 12.72 13.43 -13.44
C ASP A 214 13.27 13.13 -12.03
N PHE A 215 12.49 13.42 -11.00
CA PHE A 215 12.83 13.06 -9.60
C PHE A 215 12.95 11.55 -9.41
N LEU A 216 12.04 10.77 -9.99
CA LEU A 216 12.06 9.31 -9.95
C LEU A 216 13.08 8.70 -10.92
N LYS A 217 13.81 9.51 -11.69
CA LYS A 217 14.78 9.10 -12.72
C LYS A 217 14.17 8.23 -13.81
N VAL A 218 12.93 8.49 -14.15
CA VAL A 218 12.19 7.82 -15.23
C VAL A 218 12.32 8.63 -16.51
N LYS A 219 12.76 7.99 -17.60
CA LYS A 219 12.70 8.61 -18.93
C LYS A 219 11.24 8.72 -19.36
N THR A 220 10.76 9.93 -19.60
CA THR A 220 9.43 10.17 -20.15
C THR A 220 9.53 10.36 -21.66
N TYR A 221 8.66 9.68 -22.38
CA TYR A 221 8.47 9.88 -23.80
C TYR A 221 7.14 10.60 -24.03
N PRO A 222 7.03 11.45 -25.05
CA PRO A 222 5.73 12.01 -25.41
C PRO A 222 4.76 10.85 -25.67
N MET A 223 3.55 10.95 -25.14
CA MET A 223 2.50 9.97 -25.43
C MET A 223 2.34 9.89 -26.95
N PRO A 224 2.31 8.67 -27.54
CA PRO A 224 2.00 8.53 -28.94
C PRO A 224 0.64 9.20 -29.17
N THR A 225 0.61 10.23 -29.97
CA THR A 225 -0.67 10.77 -30.46
C THR A 225 -1.16 9.77 -31.49
N ALA A 226 -2.33 9.19 -31.26
CA ALA A 226 -3.03 8.51 -32.33
C ALA A 226 -3.15 9.52 -33.48
N ASP A 227 -2.67 9.14 -34.65
CA ASP A 227 -2.93 9.95 -35.83
C ASP A 227 -4.45 9.94 -36.10
N ILE A 228 -4.87 10.86 -36.96
CA ILE A 228 -6.28 10.99 -37.37
C ILE A 228 -6.85 9.70 -38.02
N PHE A 229 -6.04 8.69 -38.26
CA PHE A 229 -6.42 7.39 -38.81
C PHE A 229 -6.37 6.24 -37.80
N GLY A 230 -6.00 6.51 -36.54
CA GLY A 230 -6.01 5.51 -35.47
C GLY A 230 -4.81 4.56 -35.45
N GLU A 231 -3.77 4.81 -36.23
CA GLU A 231 -2.51 4.08 -36.14
C GLU A 231 -1.71 4.56 -34.91
N ILE A 232 -1.36 3.62 -34.06
CA ILE A 232 -0.50 3.90 -32.90
C ILE A 232 0.93 3.96 -33.41
N ALA A 233 1.58 5.12 -33.29
CA ALA A 233 3.00 5.21 -33.58
C ALA A 233 3.77 4.22 -32.70
N GLU A 234 4.62 3.40 -33.32
CA GLU A 234 5.48 2.46 -32.57
C GLU A 234 6.32 3.24 -31.57
N LEU A 235 6.23 2.82 -30.29
CA LEU A 235 7.11 3.34 -29.26
C LEU A 235 8.55 2.94 -29.59
N PRO A 236 9.56 3.82 -29.31
CA PRO A 236 10.95 3.43 -29.44
C PRO A 236 11.23 2.12 -28.67
N ASN A 237 12.13 1.29 -29.19
CA ASN A 237 12.46 -0.01 -28.56
C ASN A 237 12.99 0.09 -27.12
N ASP A 238 13.38 1.29 -26.67
CA ASP A 238 13.79 1.64 -25.32
C ASP A 238 12.67 2.35 -24.53
N ALA A 239 11.50 2.53 -25.12
CA ALA A 239 10.32 3.02 -24.42
C ALA A 239 9.90 1.97 -23.39
N ILE A 240 9.92 2.37 -22.14
CA ILE A 240 9.55 1.50 -21.03
C ILE A 240 8.03 1.34 -21.06
N ILE A 241 7.56 0.32 -21.76
CA ILE A 241 6.28 -0.33 -21.43
C ILE A 241 6.60 -1.13 -20.17
N LEU A 242 6.24 -0.59 -19.01
CA LEU A 242 6.58 -1.18 -17.72
C LEU A 242 6.16 -2.65 -17.66
N PRO A 243 7.06 -3.62 -17.82
CA PRO A 243 6.86 -4.91 -17.19
C PRO A 243 7.25 -4.73 -15.73
N ASN A 244 6.44 -5.22 -14.84
CA ASN A 244 6.51 -5.11 -13.38
C ASN A 244 7.84 -5.54 -12.72
N SER A 245 8.90 -5.83 -13.45
CA SER A 245 10.09 -6.48 -12.91
C SER A 245 11.41 -5.71 -12.99
N GLN A 246 11.53 -4.66 -13.77
CA GLN A 246 12.86 -4.04 -13.98
C GLN A 246 13.25 -2.96 -12.96
N TYR A 247 12.30 -2.42 -12.19
CA TYR A 247 12.60 -1.43 -11.15
C TYR A 247 12.84 -2.00 -9.76
N ALA A 248 12.65 -3.30 -9.58
CA ALA A 248 12.97 -4.00 -8.33
C ALA A 248 14.48 -4.07 -8.02
N THR A 249 15.36 -3.79 -8.98
CA THR A 249 16.82 -3.98 -8.84
C THR A 249 17.61 -2.74 -8.51
N HIS A 250 17.03 -1.54 -8.51
CA HIS A 250 17.77 -0.30 -8.22
C HIS A 250 17.54 0.29 -6.83
N GLY A 251 16.77 -0.41 -5.98
CA GLY A 251 16.65 -0.13 -4.56
C GLY A 251 17.71 -0.81 -3.69
N ASN A 252 18.89 -1.09 -4.24
CA ASN A 252 19.96 -1.69 -3.47
C ASN A 252 20.72 -0.66 -2.64
N ASN A 253 20.65 -0.84 -1.34
CA ASN A 253 21.65 -0.50 -0.34
C ASN A 253 22.01 0.97 -0.22
N GLN A 254 21.16 1.74 0.45
CA GLN A 254 21.68 2.71 1.44
C GLN A 254 20.55 3.40 2.21
N ASP A 255 19.62 2.67 2.79
CA ASP A 255 18.80 3.25 3.86
C ASP A 255 18.52 2.22 4.96
N LYS A 256 19.60 1.80 5.60
CA LYS A 256 19.53 1.38 7.00
C LYS A 256 19.42 2.65 7.83
N GLY A 257 18.21 3.03 8.16
CA GLY A 257 18.00 4.00 9.22
C GLY A 257 17.28 5.28 8.85
N GLN A 258 16.06 5.20 8.37
CA GLN A 258 15.09 6.26 8.64
C GLN A 258 13.69 5.68 8.58
N ARG A 259 13.24 5.19 9.73
CA ARG A 259 11.82 4.94 9.99
C ARG A 259 11.26 6.23 10.58
N LEU A 260 10.40 6.87 9.85
CA LEU A 260 9.46 7.82 10.42
C LEU A 260 8.14 7.11 10.70
#